data_5af203240354c17b8f1fab27547d2618
#
_entry.id   5af203240354c17b8f1fab27547d2618
#
_cell.length_a   1.000
_cell.length_b   1.000
_cell.length_c   1.000
_cell.angle_alpha   90.00
_cell.angle_beta   90.00
_cell.angle_gamma   90.00
#
_symmetry.space_group_name_H-M   'P 1'
#
loop_
_entity.id
_entity.type
_entity.pdbx_description
1 polymer ?
#
loop_
_entity_poly.entity_id
_entity_poly.type
_entity_poly.pdbx_seq_one_letter_code
_entity_poly.pdbx_strand_id
1 'polypeptide(L)'
;MLMLWLRRSEFSVRRFGTIDDVAAYAWQLGLVICLAMAGVSVGLAVTDYLVKWFRHEQKLKMTREEIKQEQKDDNGDPHVKAAVRRKQREARKQQSVKDVPKADLILTNPTHLALAIQYQPGKMRAPKIVAKGAGVFAQNIIRIAKENQIPVMERKPLARALFKVVNVGQEIPFEFFRAIAEILAQIYKTKNRF
;
A
#
# COMPACT_ATOMS: atom_id res chain seq x y z
N MET A 1 -41.33 -36.88 35.28
CA MET A 1 -42.68 -37.43 35.19
C MET A 1 -42.67 -38.93 34.96
N LEU A 2 -41.99 -39.50 34.00
CA LEU A 2 -41.98 -40.96 33.71
C LEU A 2 -41.47 -41.84 34.91
N MET A 3 -40.41 -41.41 35.59
CA MET A 3 -39.84 -42.14 36.76
C MET A 3 -40.72 -42.14 37.96
N LEU A 4 -41.50 -41.09 38.18
CA LEU A 4 -42.50 -41.05 39.26
C LEU A 4 -43.69 -41.99 38.98
N TRP A 5 -44.07 -42.15 37.69
CA TRP A 5 -45.10 -43.02 37.22
C TRP A 5 -44.73 -44.53 37.36
N LEU A 6 -43.50 -44.89 37.05
CA LEU A 6 -42.94 -46.22 37.10
C LEU A 6 -42.78 -46.70 38.56
N ARG A 7 -42.61 -45.83 39.56
CA ARG A 7 -42.51 -46.18 40.99
C ARG A 7 -43.81 -46.08 41.75
N ARG A 8 -44.92 -45.79 41.05
CA ARG A 8 -46.22 -45.62 41.69
C ARG A 8 -46.70 -46.90 42.44
N SER A 9 -46.31 -48.08 41.91
CA SER A 9 -46.61 -49.39 42.56
C SER A 9 -45.82 -49.66 43.86
N GLU A 10 -44.60 -49.13 43.94
CA GLU A 10 -43.79 -49.29 45.15
C GLU A 10 -44.24 -48.34 46.27
N PHE A 11 -44.84 -47.19 45.90
CA PHE A 11 -45.35 -46.23 46.91
C PHE A 11 -46.61 -46.71 47.61
N SER A 12 -47.40 -47.54 46.96
CA SER A 12 -48.67 -48.08 47.54
C SER A 12 -48.48 -49.27 48.49
N VAL A 13 -47.33 -49.94 48.51
CA VAL A 13 -47.08 -51.17 49.22
C VAL A 13 -46.18 -51.01 50.47
N ARG A 14 -45.37 -49.92 50.54
CA ARG A 14 -44.51 -49.70 51.73
C ARG A 14 -45.29 -49.10 52.90
N ARG A 15 -45.63 -49.95 53.87
CA ARG A 15 -45.98 -49.53 55.19
C ARG A 15 -44.72 -49.00 55.89
N PHE A 16 -44.59 -47.67 55.99
CA PHE A 16 -43.53 -47.08 56.79
C PHE A 16 -43.72 -47.41 58.23
N GLY A 17 -42.88 -48.29 58.77
CA GLY A 17 -43.00 -48.75 60.17
C GLY A 17 -42.31 -47.83 61.17
N THR A 18 -41.24 -47.16 60.75
CA THR A 18 -40.42 -46.24 61.56
C THR A 18 -40.11 -44.96 60.88
N ILE A 19 -39.80 -43.91 61.65
CA ILE A 19 -39.34 -42.58 61.09
C ILE A 19 -38.07 -42.73 60.28
N ASP A 20 -37.18 -43.64 60.65
CA ASP A 20 -35.93 -43.93 59.98
C ASP A 20 -36.13 -44.46 58.52
N ASP A 21 -37.17 -45.29 58.34
CA ASP A 21 -37.51 -45.80 56.99
C ASP A 21 -37.99 -44.69 56.05
N VAL A 22 -38.73 -43.72 56.59
CA VAL A 22 -39.21 -42.57 55.87
C VAL A 22 -38.02 -41.69 55.48
N ALA A 23 -37.10 -41.43 56.40
CA ALA A 23 -35.89 -40.62 56.15
C ALA A 23 -34.96 -41.27 55.11
N ALA A 24 -34.74 -42.59 55.23
CA ALA A 24 -33.95 -43.35 54.29
C ALA A 24 -34.52 -43.25 52.81
N TYR A 25 -35.84 -43.39 52.70
CA TYR A 25 -36.53 -43.30 51.43
C TYR A 25 -36.46 -41.90 50.86
N ALA A 26 -36.66 -40.86 51.66
CA ALA A 26 -36.54 -39.46 51.23
C ALA A 26 -35.11 -39.14 50.76
N TRP A 27 -34.11 -39.67 51.48
CA TRP A 27 -32.69 -39.51 51.06
C TRP A 27 -32.39 -40.17 49.72
N GLN A 28 -32.86 -41.44 49.55
CA GLN A 28 -32.66 -42.11 48.23
C GLN A 28 -33.36 -41.37 47.07
N LEU A 29 -34.59 -40.89 47.29
CA LEU A 29 -35.35 -40.17 46.35
C LEU A 29 -34.61 -38.85 45.95
N GLY A 30 -34.09 -38.11 46.97
CA GLY A 30 -33.30 -36.91 46.77
C GLY A 30 -32.04 -37.17 45.95
N LEU A 31 -31.32 -38.25 46.27
CA LEU A 31 -30.15 -38.69 45.53
C LEU A 31 -30.45 -38.96 44.03
N VAL A 32 -31.52 -39.68 43.74
CA VAL A 32 -31.94 -40.01 42.38
C VAL A 32 -32.29 -38.72 41.58
N ILE A 33 -33.01 -37.82 42.24
CA ILE A 33 -33.36 -36.53 41.60
C ILE A 33 -32.10 -35.72 41.31
N CYS A 34 -31.18 -35.61 42.27
CA CYS A 34 -29.91 -34.91 42.08
C CYS A 34 -29.08 -35.51 40.93
N LEU A 35 -28.95 -36.83 40.86
CA LEU A 35 -28.23 -37.52 39.79
C LEU A 35 -28.92 -37.32 38.42
N ALA A 36 -30.26 -37.36 38.41
CA ALA A 36 -31.00 -37.09 37.18
C ALA A 36 -30.78 -35.66 36.68
N MET A 37 -30.83 -34.66 37.57
CA MET A 37 -30.56 -33.27 37.23
C MET A 37 -29.10 -33.07 36.78
N ALA A 38 -28.14 -33.69 37.46
CA ALA A 38 -26.74 -33.65 37.07
C ALA A 38 -26.54 -34.24 35.65
N GLY A 39 -27.17 -35.37 35.35
CA GLY A 39 -27.10 -35.97 34.00
C GLY A 39 -27.67 -35.08 32.90
N VAL A 40 -28.81 -34.45 33.16
CA VAL A 40 -29.39 -33.47 32.20
C VAL A 40 -28.48 -32.28 32.03
N SER A 41 -27.89 -31.72 33.07
CA SER A 41 -26.98 -30.58 33.03
C SER A 41 -25.73 -30.91 32.25
N VAL A 42 -25.14 -32.06 32.39
CA VAL A 42 -23.99 -32.53 31.62
C VAL A 42 -24.37 -32.67 30.14
N GLY A 43 -25.53 -33.25 29.84
CA GLY A 43 -25.99 -33.33 28.44
C GLY A 43 -26.17 -32.00 27.77
N LEU A 44 -26.72 -31.01 28.47
CA LEU A 44 -26.84 -29.63 27.97
C LEU A 44 -25.48 -28.96 27.78
N ALA A 45 -24.57 -29.15 28.74
CA ALA A 45 -23.21 -28.57 28.64
C ALA A 45 -22.43 -29.14 27.44
N VAL A 46 -22.54 -30.43 27.19
CA VAL A 46 -21.88 -31.08 26.04
C VAL A 46 -22.46 -30.55 24.71
N THR A 47 -23.78 -30.43 24.62
CA THR A 47 -24.44 -29.88 23.42
C THR A 47 -24.05 -28.43 23.18
N ASP A 48 -24.04 -27.58 24.19
CA ASP A 48 -23.62 -26.18 24.09
C ASP A 48 -22.14 -26.06 23.67
N TYR A 49 -21.29 -26.90 24.25
CA TYR A 49 -19.88 -26.97 23.88
C TYR A 49 -19.69 -27.34 22.40
N LEU A 50 -20.37 -28.38 21.91
CA LEU A 50 -20.28 -28.78 20.51
C LEU A 50 -20.76 -27.70 19.56
N VAL A 51 -21.88 -27.05 19.85
CA VAL A 51 -22.41 -25.94 19.06
C VAL A 51 -21.42 -24.77 19.01
N LYS A 52 -20.85 -24.41 20.16
CA LYS A 52 -19.82 -23.33 20.22
C LYS A 52 -18.57 -23.72 19.48
N TRP A 53 -18.12 -24.94 19.59
CA TRP A 53 -16.96 -25.45 18.87
C TRP A 53 -17.15 -25.39 17.35
N PHE A 54 -18.28 -25.87 16.83
CA PHE A 54 -18.61 -25.79 15.41
C PHE A 54 -18.70 -24.35 14.91
N ARG A 55 -19.32 -23.46 15.66
CA ARG A 55 -19.42 -22.04 15.32
C ARG A 55 -18.04 -21.35 15.31
N HIS A 56 -17.17 -21.73 16.23
CA HIS A 56 -15.81 -21.20 16.28
C HIS A 56 -15.00 -21.64 15.07
N GLU A 57 -15.07 -22.91 14.71
CA GLU A 57 -14.43 -23.48 13.53
C GLU A 57 -14.90 -22.80 12.23
N GLN A 58 -16.20 -22.52 12.12
CA GLN A 58 -16.73 -21.79 10.96
C GLN A 58 -16.25 -20.35 10.88
N LYS A 59 -16.09 -19.67 12.01
CA LYS A 59 -15.56 -18.29 12.06
C LYS A 59 -14.08 -18.19 11.69
N LEU A 60 -13.31 -19.25 11.91
CA LEU A 60 -11.91 -19.33 11.53
C LEU A 60 -11.71 -19.56 10.03
N LYS A 61 -12.73 -20.03 9.33
CA LYS A 61 -12.70 -20.21 7.87
C LYS A 61 -13.02 -18.88 7.20
N MET A 62 -11.98 -18.13 6.85
CA MET A 62 -12.13 -16.92 6.04
C MET A 62 -12.76 -17.21 4.70
N THR A 63 -13.71 -16.38 4.31
CA THR A 63 -14.28 -16.43 2.95
C THR A 63 -13.25 -15.93 1.95
N ARG A 64 -13.40 -16.31 0.66
CA ARG A 64 -12.52 -15.80 -0.41
C ARG A 64 -12.55 -14.27 -0.53
N GLU A 65 -13.61 -13.66 -0.11
CA GLU A 65 -13.78 -12.19 -0.11
C GLU A 65 -13.02 -11.55 1.03
N GLU A 66 -13.03 -12.13 2.23
CA GLU A 66 -12.26 -11.68 3.39
C GLU A 66 -10.75 -11.80 3.13
N ILE A 67 -10.28 -12.91 2.54
CA ILE A 67 -8.88 -13.06 2.13
C ILE A 67 -8.47 -11.98 1.12
N LYS A 68 -9.34 -11.66 0.14
CA LYS A 68 -9.10 -10.59 -0.81
C LYS A 68 -9.04 -9.22 -0.16
N GLN A 69 -9.88 -8.99 0.85
CA GLN A 69 -9.91 -7.73 1.59
C GLN A 69 -8.65 -7.59 2.45
N GLU A 70 -8.28 -8.64 3.19
CA GLU A 70 -7.06 -8.68 3.99
C GLU A 70 -5.80 -8.46 3.13
N GLN A 71 -5.74 -9.09 1.94
CA GLN A 71 -4.66 -8.81 0.99
C GLN A 71 -4.62 -7.37 0.49
N LYS A 72 -5.78 -6.70 0.36
CA LYS A 72 -5.84 -5.28 0.02
C LYS A 72 -5.41 -4.40 1.19
N ASP A 73 -5.78 -4.77 2.41
CA ASP A 73 -5.44 -4.01 3.61
C ASP A 73 -3.93 -4.12 3.92
N ASP A 74 -3.34 -5.31 3.78
CA ASP A 74 -1.91 -5.54 3.99
C ASP A 74 -1.03 -4.95 2.87
N ASN A 75 -1.41 -5.15 1.62
CA ASN A 75 -0.60 -4.71 0.47
C ASN A 75 -0.98 -3.31 -0.02
N GLY A 76 -2.06 -2.72 0.46
CA GLY A 76 -2.66 -1.50 -0.05
C GLY A 76 -3.33 -1.71 -1.41
N ASP A 77 -4.31 -0.90 -1.72
CA ASP A 77 -4.99 -0.95 -3.03
C ASP A 77 -3.99 -0.62 -4.15
N PRO A 78 -3.82 -1.50 -5.16
CA PRO A 78 -2.95 -1.25 -6.31
C PRO A 78 -3.26 0.07 -7.03
N HIS A 79 -4.53 0.48 -7.07
CA HIS A 79 -4.98 1.74 -7.66
C HIS A 79 -4.49 2.96 -6.87
N VAL A 80 -4.55 2.91 -5.54
CA VAL A 80 -4.01 3.97 -4.67
C VAL A 80 -2.50 4.07 -4.81
N LYS A 81 -1.80 2.94 -4.82
CA LYS A 81 -0.34 2.89 -5.00
C LYS A 81 0.09 3.44 -6.36
N ALA A 82 -0.67 3.15 -7.42
CA ALA A 82 -0.44 3.71 -8.76
C ALA A 82 -0.72 5.23 -8.78
N ALA A 83 -1.79 5.70 -8.16
CA ALA A 83 -2.13 7.12 -8.07
C ALA A 83 -1.07 7.92 -7.29
N VAL A 84 -0.58 7.38 -6.17
CA VAL A 84 0.51 7.98 -5.38
C VAL A 84 1.79 8.07 -6.21
N ARG A 85 2.18 7.00 -6.90
CA ARG A 85 3.35 7.01 -7.80
C ARG A 85 3.22 8.04 -8.92
N ARG A 86 2.02 8.18 -9.49
CA ARG A 86 1.75 9.19 -10.52
C ARG A 86 1.91 10.61 -9.97
N LYS A 87 1.30 10.92 -8.83
CA LYS A 87 1.45 12.21 -8.15
C LYS A 87 2.91 12.52 -7.79
N GLN A 88 3.65 11.54 -7.29
CA GLN A 88 5.08 11.70 -6.99
C GLN A 88 5.91 12.03 -8.25
N ARG A 89 5.62 11.37 -9.39
CA ARG A 89 6.28 11.67 -10.66
C ARG A 89 5.94 13.07 -11.16
N GLU A 90 4.70 13.50 -11.04
CA GLU A 90 4.26 14.84 -11.42
C GLU A 90 4.91 15.92 -10.52
N ALA A 91 4.95 15.69 -9.21
CA ALA A 91 5.63 16.58 -8.27
C ALA A 91 7.14 16.73 -8.57
N ARG A 92 7.84 15.62 -8.86
CA ARG A 92 9.26 15.65 -9.26
C ARG A 92 9.48 16.43 -10.57
N LYS A 93 8.57 16.29 -11.55
CA LYS A 93 8.63 17.06 -12.79
C LYS A 93 8.45 18.56 -12.53
N GLN A 94 7.48 18.93 -11.71
CA GLN A 94 7.26 20.33 -11.33
C GLN A 94 8.43 20.90 -10.55
N GLN A 95 9.03 20.13 -9.65
CA GLN A 95 10.21 20.55 -8.89
C GLN A 95 11.39 20.81 -9.83
N SER A 96 11.63 19.95 -10.84
CA SER A 96 12.74 20.15 -11.77
C SER A 96 12.59 21.40 -12.61
N VAL A 97 11.36 21.85 -12.89
CA VAL A 97 11.12 23.10 -13.61
C VAL A 97 11.58 24.33 -12.83
N LYS A 98 11.54 24.29 -11.49
CA LYS A 98 12.07 25.37 -10.63
C LYS A 98 13.59 25.50 -10.70
N ASP A 99 14.29 24.47 -11.16
CA ASP A 99 15.75 24.51 -11.33
C ASP A 99 16.19 24.99 -12.71
N VAL A 100 15.25 25.25 -13.64
CA VAL A 100 15.55 25.81 -14.96
C VAL A 100 16.36 27.10 -14.91
N PRO A 101 16.10 28.07 -14.01
CA PRO A 101 16.91 29.27 -13.92
C PRO A 101 18.40 29.03 -13.58
N LYS A 102 18.76 27.83 -13.08
CA LYS A 102 20.14 27.44 -12.78
C LYS A 102 20.88 26.87 -14.00
N ALA A 103 20.17 26.67 -15.11
CA ALA A 103 20.76 26.10 -16.29
C ALA A 103 21.56 27.16 -17.11
N ASP A 104 22.63 26.71 -17.75
CA ASP A 104 23.46 27.53 -18.64
C ASP A 104 23.02 27.41 -20.09
N LEU A 105 22.26 26.38 -20.44
CA LEU A 105 21.83 26.05 -21.79
C LEU A 105 20.51 25.25 -21.74
N ILE A 106 19.61 25.57 -22.68
CA ILE A 106 18.47 24.70 -23.00
C ILE A 106 18.67 24.06 -24.34
N LEU A 107 18.67 22.73 -24.37
CA LEU A 107 18.70 21.95 -25.60
C LEU A 107 17.31 21.54 -26.00
N THR A 108 16.90 21.81 -27.23
CA THR A 108 15.53 21.55 -27.69
C THR A 108 15.43 20.68 -28.93
N ASN A 109 14.34 19.91 -28.98
CA ASN A 109 13.68 19.49 -30.20
C ASN A 109 12.36 20.26 -30.24
N PRO A 110 12.21 21.30 -31.12
CA PRO A 110 11.07 22.20 -31.08
C PRO A 110 9.74 21.45 -30.96
N THR A 111 8.82 22.01 -30.20
CA THR A 111 7.49 21.44 -29.89
C THR A 111 7.46 20.14 -29.10
N HIS A 112 8.53 19.35 -29.05
CA HIS A 112 8.50 18.01 -28.47
C HIS A 112 9.27 17.87 -27.17
N LEU A 113 10.53 18.34 -27.12
CA LEU A 113 11.45 18.08 -26.03
C LEU A 113 12.24 19.31 -25.64
N ALA A 114 12.49 19.49 -24.34
CA ALA A 114 13.44 20.46 -23.81
C ALA A 114 14.24 19.84 -22.66
N LEU A 115 15.53 20.08 -22.63
CA LEU A 115 16.48 19.68 -21.59
C LEU A 115 17.23 20.89 -21.11
N ALA A 116 17.20 21.17 -19.82
CA ALA A 116 17.98 22.23 -19.19
C ALA A 116 19.29 21.61 -18.68
N ILE A 117 20.40 22.15 -19.18
CA ILE A 117 21.75 21.65 -18.92
C ILE A 117 22.48 22.70 -18.10
N GLN A 118 23.07 22.27 -17.00
CA GLN A 118 23.95 23.09 -16.18
C GLN A 118 25.39 22.59 -16.30
N TYR A 119 26.33 23.53 -16.48
CA TYR A 119 27.74 23.25 -16.45
C TYR A 119 28.54 24.43 -15.93
N GLN A 120 29.25 24.26 -14.83
CA GLN A 120 30.13 25.27 -14.25
C GLN A 120 31.57 24.79 -14.34
N PRO A 121 32.37 25.43 -15.26
CA PRO A 121 33.77 25.10 -15.39
C PRO A 121 34.52 25.26 -14.07
N GLY A 122 35.38 24.31 -13.73
CA GLY A 122 36.15 24.30 -12.48
C GLY A 122 35.40 23.79 -11.23
N LYS A 123 34.06 23.69 -11.23
CA LYS A 123 33.25 23.17 -10.13
C LYS A 123 32.59 21.82 -10.42
N MET A 124 32.32 21.54 -11.69
CA MET A 124 31.64 20.33 -12.12
C MET A 124 32.53 19.51 -13.05
N ARG A 125 32.57 18.18 -12.82
CA ARG A 125 33.32 17.25 -13.68
C ARG A 125 32.66 17.08 -15.05
N ALA A 126 31.34 17.10 -15.09
CA ALA A 126 30.53 16.89 -16.28
C ALA A 126 29.30 17.79 -16.30
N PRO A 127 28.77 18.14 -17.48
CA PRO A 127 27.46 18.77 -17.58
C PRO A 127 26.35 17.89 -16.97
N LYS A 128 25.36 18.51 -16.34
CA LYS A 128 24.27 17.86 -15.64
C LYS A 128 22.92 18.33 -16.18
N ILE A 129 21.95 17.42 -16.28
CA ILE A 129 20.57 17.77 -16.60
C ILE A 129 19.84 18.21 -15.35
N VAL A 130 19.41 19.47 -15.25
CA VAL A 130 18.65 20.03 -14.11
C VAL A 130 17.15 19.93 -14.32
N ALA A 131 16.68 19.99 -15.58
CA ALA A 131 15.28 19.75 -15.92
C ALA A 131 15.15 19.08 -17.28
N LYS A 132 14.13 18.26 -17.46
CA LYS A 132 13.73 17.73 -18.77
C LYS A 132 12.21 17.66 -18.88
N GLY A 133 11.68 17.99 -20.06
CA GLY A 133 10.26 17.96 -20.32
C GLY A 133 9.92 17.57 -21.75
N ALA A 134 8.71 17.03 -21.91
CA ALA A 134 8.13 16.74 -23.23
C ALA A 134 6.76 17.45 -23.36
N GLY A 135 6.39 17.83 -24.59
CA GLY A 135 5.12 18.50 -24.89
C GLY A 135 4.95 19.81 -24.12
N VAL A 136 3.88 19.93 -23.36
CA VAL A 136 3.54 21.11 -22.54
C VAL A 136 4.66 21.46 -21.55
N PHE A 137 5.28 20.46 -20.92
CA PHE A 137 6.42 20.68 -20.02
C PHE A 137 7.65 21.23 -20.73
N ALA A 138 7.92 20.80 -21.99
CA ALA A 138 9.00 21.33 -22.78
C ALA A 138 8.76 22.81 -23.08
N GLN A 139 7.56 23.19 -23.47
CA GLN A 139 7.19 24.59 -23.74
C GLN A 139 7.34 25.45 -22.48
N ASN A 140 6.96 24.93 -21.31
CA ASN A 140 7.12 25.64 -20.06
C ASN A 140 8.60 25.88 -19.70
N ILE A 141 9.46 24.86 -19.89
CA ILE A 141 10.93 25.00 -19.72
C ILE A 141 11.47 26.07 -20.65
N ILE A 142 11.08 26.08 -21.94
CA ILE A 142 11.51 27.05 -22.91
C ILE A 142 11.05 28.47 -22.54
N ARG A 143 9.82 28.63 -22.07
CA ARG A 143 9.28 29.92 -21.61
C ARG A 143 10.09 30.47 -20.43
N ILE A 144 10.31 29.66 -19.40
CA ILE A 144 11.12 30.07 -18.24
C ILE A 144 12.55 30.39 -18.61
N ALA A 145 13.14 29.63 -19.55
CA ALA A 145 14.46 29.89 -20.03
C ALA A 145 14.56 31.27 -20.73
N LYS A 146 13.58 31.62 -21.56
CA LYS A 146 13.51 32.94 -22.23
C LYS A 146 13.35 34.06 -21.20
N GLU A 147 12.48 33.87 -20.18
CA GLU A 147 12.30 34.86 -19.10
C GLU A 147 13.60 35.12 -18.31
N ASN A 148 14.44 34.06 -18.16
CA ASN A 148 15.73 34.15 -17.46
C ASN A 148 16.95 34.38 -18.42
N GLN A 149 16.72 34.73 -19.68
CA GLN A 149 17.76 34.99 -20.67
C GLN A 149 18.74 33.82 -20.90
N ILE A 150 18.26 32.58 -20.68
CA ILE A 150 19.06 31.38 -20.91
C ILE A 150 19.02 31.03 -22.39
N PRO A 151 20.18 30.79 -23.03
CA PRO A 151 20.24 30.46 -24.44
C PRO A 151 19.53 29.15 -24.74
N VAL A 152 18.69 29.17 -25.78
CA VAL A 152 17.94 28.01 -26.26
C VAL A 152 18.51 27.58 -27.61
N MET A 153 19.04 26.34 -27.64
CA MET A 153 19.67 25.78 -28.83
C MET A 153 18.89 24.61 -29.38
N GLU A 154 18.60 24.67 -30.67
CA GLU A 154 17.93 23.57 -31.35
C GLU A 154 18.94 22.54 -31.85
N ARG A 155 18.90 21.31 -31.36
CA ARG A 155 19.68 20.15 -31.79
C ARG A 155 18.84 18.88 -31.66
N LYS A 156 17.96 18.64 -32.65
CA LYS A 156 16.97 17.55 -32.62
C LYS A 156 17.57 16.16 -32.30
N PRO A 157 18.65 15.71 -32.98
CA PRO A 157 19.22 14.39 -32.72
C PRO A 157 19.77 14.27 -31.31
N LEU A 158 20.53 15.28 -30.86
CA LEU A 158 21.16 15.29 -29.53
C LEU A 158 20.12 15.38 -28.41
N ALA A 159 19.08 16.20 -28.55
CA ALA A 159 18.01 16.33 -27.60
C ALA A 159 17.24 15.00 -27.43
N ARG A 160 16.97 14.29 -28.53
CA ARG A 160 16.30 12.96 -28.48
C ARG A 160 17.16 11.90 -27.82
N ALA A 161 18.46 11.85 -28.11
CA ALA A 161 19.38 10.88 -27.54
C ALA A 161 19.51 11.10 -26.03
N LEU A 162 19.81 12.31 -25.60
CA LEU A 162 19.95 12.66 -24.18
C LEU A 162 18.66 12.45 -23.39
N PHE A 163 17.52 12.77 -23.98
CA PHE A 163 16.22 12.59 -23.32
C PHE A 163 15.93 11.13 -22.95
N LYS A 164 16.39 10.19 -23.77
CA LYS A 164 16.21 8.75 -23.52
C LYS A 164 17.18 8.21 -22.46
N VAL A 165 18.43 8.67 -22.50
CA VAL A 165 19.53 8.07 -21.73
C VAL A 165 19.69 8.70 -20.36
N VAL A 166 19.52 10.04 -20.22
CA VAL A 166 19.89 10.76 -19.00
C VAL A 166 18.64 11.21 -18.23
N ASN A 167 18.62 10.99 -16.92
CA ASN A 167 17.56 11.49 -16.04
C ASN A 167 17.92 12.83 -15.41
N VAL A 168 16.89 13.52 -14.89
CA VAL A 168 17.08 14.78 -14.15
C VAL A 168 17.97 14.51 -12.95
N GLY A 169 18.96 15.39 -12.76
CA GLY A 169 19.94 15.29 -11.69
C GLY A 169 21.18 14.46 -12.04
N GLN A 170 21.20 13.76 -13.18
CA GLN A 170 22.34 12.95 -13.61
C GLN A 170 23.31 13.74 -14.48
N GLU A 171 24.58 13.36 -14.42
CA GLU A 171 25.63 13.82 -15.33
C GLU A 171 25.42 13.21 -16.70
N ILE A 172 25.80 13.98 -17.72
CA ILE A 172 25.71 13.57 -19.13
C ILE A 172 26.85 12.57 -19.41
N PRO A 173 26.59 11.43 -20.09
CA PRO A 173 27.61 10.46 -20.44
C PRO A 173 28.70 11.07 -21.35
N PHE A 174 29.92 10.54 -21.23
CA PHE A 174 31.09 11.04 -21.92
C PHE A 174 30.94 11.09 -23.45
N GLU A 175 30.17 10.19 -24.04
CA GLU A 175 29.87 10.12 -25.47
C GLU A 175 29.22 11.41 -26.02
N PHE A 176 28.50 12.16 -25.17
CA PHE A 176 27.86 13.43 -25.57
C PHE A 176 28.67 14.66 -25.18
N PHE A 177 29.80 14.53 -24.48
CA PHE A 177 30.59 15.67 -24.00
C PHE A 177 31.05 16.58 -25.12
N ARG A 178 31.56 16.01 -26.21
CA ARG A 178 32.08 16.78 -27.36
C ARG A 178 30.99 17.68 -27.94
N ALA A 179 29.82 17.12 -28.19
CA ALA A 179 28.71 17.87 -28.77
C ALA A 179 28.21 18.99 -27.83
N ILE A 180 28.17 18.73 -26.52
CA ILE A 180 27.76 19.73 -25.53
C ILE A 180 28.82 20.81 -25.35
N ALA A 181 30.11 20.43 -25.30
CA ALA A 181 31.21 21.37 -25.20
C ALA A 181 31.27 22.33 -26.40
N GLU A 182 31.06 21.85 -27.60
CA GLU A 182 30.96 22.68 -28.81
C GLU A 182 29.85 23.73 -28.70
N ILE A 183 28.66 23.31 -28.21
CA ILE A 183 27.52 24.21 -28.01
C ILE A 183 27.84 25.26 -26.93
N LEU A 184 28.36 24.82 -25.77
CA LEU A 184 28.74 25.73 -24.68
C LEU A 184 29.83 26.72 -25.12
N ALA A 185 30.83 26.26 -25.84
CA ALA A 185 31.87 27.14 -26.39
C ALA A 185 31.30 28.21 -27.36
N GLN A 186 30.34 27.85 -28.18
CA GLN A 186 29.62 28.78 -29.04
C GLN A 186 28.87 29.84 -28.24
N ILE A 187 28.17 29.42 -27.17
CA ILE A 187 27.42 30.34 -26.29
C ILE A 187 28.37 31.29 -25.56
N TYR A 188 29.46 30.80 -24.97
CA TYR A 188 30.43 31.63 -24.26
C TYR A 188 31.14 32.64 -25.20
N LYS A 189 31.46 32.26 -26.45
CA LYS A 189 31.99 33.18 -27.43
C LYS A 189 31.00 34.29 -27.77
N THR A 190 29.71 33.99 -27.84
CA THR A 190 28.67 34.99 -28.11
C THR A 190 28.46 35.92 -26.93
N LYS A 191 28.48 35.35 -25.69
CA LYS A 191 28.28 36.11 -24.44
C LYS A 191 29.45 37.04 -24.09
N ASN A 192 30.71 36.68 -24.48
CA ASN A 192 31.90 37.53 -24.27
C ASN A 192 32.09 38.60 -25.35
N ARG A 193 31.20 38.71 -26.34
CA ARG A 193 31.26 39.76 -27.39
C ARG A 193 30.39 40.98 -27.06
N PHE A 194 29.70 40.94 -25.95
CA PHE A 194 28.92 42.03 -25.36
C PHE A 194 29.42 42.30 -23.91
#